data_40f713cb78a2f7c42708161e20ea46ed
#
_entry.id   40f713cb78a2f7c42708161e20ea46ed
#
_cell.length_a   1.000
_cell.length_b   1.000
_cell.length_c   1.000
_cell.angle_alpha   90.00
_cell.angle_beta   90.00
_cell.angle_gamma   90.00
#
_symmetry.space_group_name_H-M   'P 1'
#
loop_
_entity.id
_entity.type
_entity.pdbx_description
1 polymer ?
#
loop_
_entity_poly.entity_id
_entity_poly.type
_entity_poly.pdbx_seq_one_letter_code
_entity_poly.pdbx_strand_id
1 'polypeptide(L)'
;MADAAKTRFRGFNLSLPTIAATGRPPNVGQFLANPNPATLRSAPTAASLLTITKPGTLAGSVGKLPLATPAIPQAVPPAMIKAASNAKVDVDFQAEVSGELSKLIDAMCQSIVNAHNMWRQQAVLKDVKISAITANGGSIQGPSLSPLIKSQIPGTALFGTAATIAQAVADGLDGCWQSWQSSVRVPGLPWWPSFVAVPGPLAPPTPNVPSPLSALTWNAATISADVMTQTMKSKQITPAPFSGELFASIATGFARALELWFPSQQVTNVLGKGPVPTFAPPYVPVGPVVAGDTVAQLPNFLS
;
A
#
# COMPACT_ATOMS: atom_id res chain seq x y z
N MET A 1 -7.50 8.75 0.29
CA MET A 1 -6.81 7.46 0.50
C MET A 1 -6.59 7.17 1.99
N ALA A 2 -5.86 7.99 2.73
CA ALA A 2 -5.52 7.74 4.13
C ALA A 2 -6.75 7.52 5.04
N ASP A 3 -7.76 8.36 4.94
CA ASP A 3 -8.98 8.22 5.76
C ASP A 3 -9.73 6.91 5.49
N ALA A 4 -9.81 6.49 4.22
CA ALA A 4 -10.43 5.22 3.88
C ALA A 4 -9.61 4.03 4.44
N ALA A 5 -8.28 4.10 4.37
CA ALA A 5 -7.39 3.10 4.94
C ALA A 5 -7.52 3.04 6.47
N LYS A 6 -7.53 4.19 7.15
CA LYS A 6 -7.73 4.26 8.61
C LYS A 6 -9.11 3.74 9.03
N THR A 7 -10.16 4.10 8.30
CA THR A 7 -11.52 3.63 8.59
C THR A 7 -11.58 2.11 8.47
N ARG A 8 -10.99 1.54 7.42
CA ARG A 8 -10.91 0.10 7.24
C ARG A 8 -10.10 -0.56 8.34
N PHE A 9 -8.94 0.00 8.69
CA PHE A 9 -8.09 -0.52 9.75
C PHE A 9 -8.80 -0.55 11.11
N ARG A 10 -9.47 0.55 11.48
CA ARG A 10 -10.29 0.59 12.71
C ARG A 10 -11.43 -0.42 12.71
N GLY A 11 -12.00 -0.71 11.53
CA GLY A 11 -13.08 -1.69 11.37
C GLY A 11 -12.67 -3.14 11.66
N PHE A 12 -11.36 -3.45 11.70
CA PHE A 12 -10.88 -4.78 12.11
C PHE A 12 -10.98 -5.03 13.63
N ASN A 13 -11.31 -4.01 14.44
CA ASN A 13 -11.42 -4.12 15.89
C ASN A 13 -10.25 -4.90 16.50
N LEU A 14 -9.02 -4.52 16.11
CA LEU A 14 -7.80 -5.15 16.60
C LEU A 14 -7.73 -4.93 18.11
N SER A 15 -8.33 -5.84 18.87
CA SER A 15 -8.10 -5.91 20.29
C SER A 15 -6.71 -6.52 20.50
N LEU A 16 -5.78 -5.71 20.96
CA LEU A 16 -4.65 -6.27 21.66
C LEU A 16 -5.22 -7.15 22.78
N PRO A 17 -4.62 -8.32 23.05
CA PRO A 17 -5.15 -9.21 24.07
C PRO A 17 -5.32 -8.42 25.37
N THR A 18 -6.54 -8.09 25.67
CA THR A 18 -6.91 -7.46 26.94
C THR A 18 -6.56 -8.45 28.02
N ILE A 19 -5.60 -8.10 28.83
CA ILE A 19 -5.43 -8.78 30.10
C ILE A 19 -6.74 -8.53 30.80
N ALA A 20 -7.47 -9.63 31.03
CA ALA A 20 -8.76 -9.55 31.67
C ALA A 20 -8.62 -8.69 32.92
N ALA A 21 -9.40 -7.63 33.02
CA ALA A 21 -9.40 -6.64 34.10
C ALA A 21 -9.88 -7.25 35.44
N THR A 22 -9.71 -8.55 35.59
CA THR A 22 -10.18 -9.33 36.75
C THR A 22 -9.27 -9.19 37.97
N GLY A 23 -8.29 -8.28 37.93
CA GLY A 23 -7.45 -7.99 39.09
C GLY A 23 -6.61 -9.17 39.61
N ARG A 24 -6.64 -10.30 38.94
CA ARG A 24 -5.86 -11.47 39.30
C ARG A 24 -4.52 -11.37 38.58
N PRO A 25 -3.40 -11.32 39.27
CA PRO A 25 -2.07 -11.39 38.65
C PRO A 25 -2.02 -12.68 37.83
N PRO A 26 -1.41 -12.65 36.62
CA PRO A 26 -1.26 -13.84 35.79
C PRO A 26 -0.62 -14.92 36.68
N ASN A 27 -1.17 -16.13 36.62
CA ASN A 27 -0.60 -17.25 37.34
C ASN A 27 0.85 -17.42 36.89
N VAL A 28 1.78 -17.47 37.80
CA VAL A 28 3.22 -17.60 37.53
C VAL A 28 3.50 -18.78 36.59
N GLY A 29 2.70 -19.86 36.69
CA GLY A 29 2.78 -20.99 35.75
C GLY A 29 2.42 -20.68 34.32
N GLN A 30 1.45 -19.81 34.05
CA GLN A 30 1.11 -19.35 32.70
C GLN A 30 2.17 -18.42 32.11
N PHE A 31 2.80 -17.64 32.96
CA PHE A 31 3.88 -16.76 32.57
C PHE A 31 5.14 -17.53 32.13
N LEU A 32 5.43 -18.62 32.79
CA LEU A 32 6.56 -19.51 32.47
C LEU A 32 6.25 -20.39 31.22
N ALA A 33 4.97 -20.73 31.00
CA ALA A 33 4.55 -21.55 29.88
C ALA A 33 4.44 -20.76 28.55
N ASN A 34 4.26 -19.46 28.60
CA ASN A 34 4.09 -18.62 27.42
C ASN A 34 4.79 -17.27 27.59
N PRO A 35 6.12 -17.21 27.38
CA PRO A 35 6.90 -15.99 27.54
C PRO A 35 6.67 -15.03 26.36
N ASN A 36 5.43 -14.63 26.14
CA ASN A 36 5.11 -13.59 25.18
C ASN A 36 5.54 -12.23 25.77
N PRO A 37 6.28 -11.39 25.00
CA PRO A 37 6.66 -10.04 25.44
C PRO A 37 5.48 -9.18 25.93
N ALA A 38 4.28 -9.43 25.43
CA ALA A 38 3.07 -8.76 25.88
C ALA A 38 2.66 -9.16 27.30
N THR A 39 2.92 -10.40 27.72
CA THR A 39 2.69 -10.85 29.10
C THR A 39 3.77 -10.37 30.07
N LEU A 40 4.99 -10.12 29.58
CA LEU A 40 6.08 -9.55 30.41
C LEU A 40 5.80 -8.10 30.86
N ARG A 41 5.02 -7.37 30.08
CA ARG A 41 4.65 -5.98 30.44
C ARG A 41 3.49 -5.89 31.44
N SER A 42 2.77 -6.97 31.64
CA SER A 42 1.48 -6.93 32.31
C SER A 42 1.49 -7.07 33.82
N ALA A 43 2.54 -7.43 34.47
CA ALA A 43 2.70 -7.26 35.93
C ALA A 43 4.07 -7.73 36.43
N PRO A 44 5.03 -6.90 36.61
CA PRO A 44 6.11 -7.23 37.50
C PRO A 44 5.60 -7.16 38.92
N THR A 45 5.00 -8.22 39.41
CA THR A 45 5.00 -8.42 40.85
C THR A 45 6.42 -8.79 41.26
N ALA A 46 6.88 -8.37 42.43
CA ALA A 46 8.19 -8.79 42.96
C ALA A 46 8.37 -10.32 42.89
N ALA A 47 7.29 -11.08 43.01
CA ALA A 47 7.25 -12.53 42.84
C ALA A 47 7.51 -12.99 41.40
N SER A 48 7.03 -12.24 40.37
CA SER A 48 7.27 -12.57 38.96
C SER A 48 8.71 -12.29 38.55
N LEU A 49 9.32 -11.24 39.09
CA LEU A 49 10.73 -10.91 38.80
C LEU A 49 11.67 -11.96 39.41
N LEU A 50 11.33 -12.51 40.60
CA LEU A 50 12.10 -13.55 41.22
C LEU A 50 12.04 -14.91 40.52
N THR A 51 10.97 -15.19 39.78
CA THR A 51 10.81 -16.43 39.02
C THR A 51 11.40 -16.38 37.61
N ILE A 52 11.71 -15.21 37.08
CA ILE A 52 12.33 -15.04 35.74
C ILE A 52 13.82 -15.38 35.75
N THR A 53 14.50 -15.21 36.86
CA THR A 53 15.94 -15.45 36.97
C THR A 53 16.26 -16.85 37.50
N LYS A 54 16.33 -17.85 36.61
CA LYS A 54 16.77 -19.23 36.88
C LYS A 54 15.94 -19.97 37.96
N PRO A 55 14.89 -20.68 37.59
CA PRO A 55 14.00 -21.39 38.50
C PRO A 55 14.71 -22.30 39.51
N GLY A 56 15.75 -22.99 39.11
CA GLY A 56 16.49 -23.89 39.96
C GLY A 56 17.36 -23.21 41.03
N THR A 57 17.84 -22.01 40.78
CA THR A 57 18.67 -21.25 41.74
C THR A 57 17.84 -20.48 42.75
N LEU A 58 16.64 -20.05 42.33
CA LEU A 58 15.71 -19.31 43.20
C LEU A 58 14.96 -20.21 44.17
N ALA A 59 14.61 -21.42 43.77
CA ALA A 59 14.02 -22.40 44.69
C ALA A 59 14.96 -22.73 45.85
N GLY A 60 16.26 -22.81 45.55
CA GLY A 60 17.27 -23.00 46.58
C GLY A 60 17.51 -21.77 47.47
N SER A 61 17.30 -20.57 46.92
CA SER A 61 17.49 -19.32 47.63
C SER A 61 16.26 -18.90 48.44
N VAL A 62 15.08 -19.16 47.93
CA VAL A 62 13.83 -18.87 48.65
C VAL A 62 13.68 -19.74 49.88
N GLY A 63 14.17 -20.99 49.82
CA GLY A 63 14.17 -21.86 50.99
C GLY A 63 15.18 -21.46 52.08
N LYS A 64 16.14 -20.57 51.77
CA LYS A 64 17.15 -20.09 52.69
C LYS A 64 16.95 -18.65 53.19
N LEU A 65 16.12 -17.91 52.53
CA LEU A 65 15.73 -16.59 53.00
C LEU A 65 14.68 -16.77 54.09
N PRO A 66 14.85 -16.19 55.27
CA PRO A 66 13.83 -16.13 56.30
C PRO A 66 12.65 -15.25 55.89
N LEU A 67 12.39 -15.22 54.60
CA LEU A 67 11.26 -14.57 53.93
C LEU A 67 9.93 -15.29 54.18
N ALA A 68 9.99 -16.40 54.85
CA ALA A 68 8.85 -16.97 55.54
C ALA A 68 8.42 -16.14 56.77
N THR A 69 9.08 -15.00 57.02
CA THR A 69 8.52 -14.04 57.98
C THR A 69 7.24 -13.45 57.37
N PRO A 70 6.13 -13.69 58.05
CA PRO A 70 4.81 -13.39 57.51
C PRO A 70 4.47 -11.91 57.42
N ALA A 71 5.43 -11.05 57.63
CA ALA A 71 5.21 -9.61 57.78
C ALA A 71 5.13 -8.80 56.48
N ILE A 72 5.53 -9.37 55.35
CA ILE A 72 5.63 -8.56 54.12
C ILE A 72 4.33 -8.48 53.31
N PRO A 73 3.43 -9.44 53.30
CA PRO A 73 2.29 -9.37 52.39
C PRO A 73 0.99 -8.81 52.98
N GLN A 74 0.95 -8.61 54.29
CA GLN A 74 -0.38 -8.38 54.92
C GLN A 74 -0.76 -6.90 55.06
N ALA A 75 0.16 -6.00 54.87
CA ALA A 75 -0.10 -4.58 55.11
C ALA A 75 -0.72 -3.85 53.95
N VAL A 76 -0.70 -4.42 52.75
CA VAL A 76 -1.32 -3.81 51.57
C VAL A 76 -2.07 -4.91 50.82
N PRO A 77 -3.39 -4.84 50.68
CA PRO A 77 -4.09 -5.73 49.79
C PRO A 77 -3.55 -5.50 48.38
N PRO A 78 -2.72 -6.41 47.85
CA PRO A 78 -2.03 -6.14 46.59
C PRO A 78 -3.03 -6.03 45.41
N ALA A 79 -4.25 -6.52 45.61
CA ALA A 79 -5.31 -6.49 44.62
C ALA A 79 -5.87 -5.10 44.38
N MET A 80 -5.90 -4.21 45.37
CA MET A 80 -6.58 -2.92 45.21
C MET A 80 -5.71 -1.83 44.59
N ILE A 81 -4.41 -1.91 44.74
CA ILE A 81 -3.53 -0.86 44.21
C ILE A 81 -3.14 -1.11 42.76
N LYS A 82 -3.17 -2.35 42.29
CA LYS A 82 -2.58 -2.75 41.02
C LYS A 82 -3.60 -2.95 39.88
N ALA A 83 -4.83 -3.32 40.18
CA ALA A 83 -5.82 -3.58 39.14
C ALA A 83 -6.18 -2.30 38.34
N ALA A 84 -6.36 -1.19 39.04
CA ALA A 84 -6.69 0.09 38.39
C ALA A 84 -5.48 0.68 37.61
N SER A 85 -4.26 0.52 38.13
CA SER A 85 -3.06 1.03 37.46
C SER A 85 -2.69 0.24 36.21
N ASN A 86 -2.90 -1.10 36.22
CA ASN A 86 -2.61 -1.94 35.06
C ASN A 86 -3.61 -1.70 33.93
N ALA A 87 -4.88 -1.58 34.24
CA ALA A 87 -5.91 -1.25 33.25
C ALA A 87 -5.63 0.11 32.56
N LYS A 88 -5.17 1.10 33.32
CA LYS A 88 -4.79 2.39 32.73
C LYS A 88 -3.55 2.27 31.84
N VAL A 89 -2.51 1.54 32.27
CA VAL A 89 -1.30 1.32 31.46
C VAL A 89 -1.64 0.57 30.17
N ASP A 90 -2.54 -0.41 30.22
CA ASP A 90 -2.98 -1.15 29.04
C ASP A 90 -3.75 -0.24 28.06
N VAL A 91 -4.64 0.62 28.56
CA VAL A 91 -5.38 1.58 27.74
C VAL A 91 -4.44 2.61 27.12
N ASP A 92 -3.52 3.16 27.91
CA ASP A 92 -2.54 4.14 27.44
C ASP A 92 -1.61 3.51 26.38
N PHE A 93 -1.16 2.27 26.58
CA PHE A 93 -0.36 1.52 25.62
C PHE A 93 -1.13 1.20 24.33
N GLN A 94 -2.39 0.79 24.42
CA GLN A 94 -3.22 0.56 23.25
C GLN A 94 -3.43 1.85 22.46
N ALA A 95 -3.63 2.97 23.12
CA ALA A 95 -3.77 4.27 22.50
C ALA A 95 -2.47 4.68 21.78
N GLU A 96 -1.31 4.46 22.41
CA GLU A 96 0.00 4.75 21.84
C GLU A 96 0.25 3.89 20.57
N VAL A 97 0.06 2.57 20.66
CA VAL A 97 0.23 1.64 19.52
C VAL A 97 -0.73 2.00 18.38
N SER A 98 -2.00 2.30 18.68
CA SER A 98 -2.97 2.74 17.69
C SER A 98 -2.56 4.06 17.04
N GLY A 99 -1.99 4.97 17.82
CA GLY A 99 -1.44 6.24 17.32
C GLY A 99 -0.27 6.03 16.35
N GLU A 100 0.68 5.17 16.70
CA GLU A 100 1.84 4.85 15.86
C GLU A 100 1.43 4.13 14.55
N LEU A 101 0.50 3.18 14.63
CA LEU A 101 -0.05 2.52 13.44
C LEU A 101 -0.79 3.51 12.53
N SER A 102 -1.53 4.46 13.11
CA SER A 102 -2.18 5.51 12.34
C SER A 102 -1.18 6.42 11.62
N LYS A 103 -0.09 6.80 12.29
CA LYS A 103 1.01 7.57 11.67
C LYS A 103 1.68 6.79 10.54
N LEU A 104 1.90 5.48 10.72
CA LEU A 104 2.46 4.63 9.67
C LEU A 104 1.54 4.56 8.46
N ILE A 105 0.23 4.40 8.65
CA ILE A 105 -0.75 4.43 7.56
C ILE A 105 -0.71 5.77 6.83
N ASP A 106 -0.68 6.88 7.55
CA ASP A 106 -0.59 8.22 6.94
C ASP A 106 0.67 8.39 6.10
N ALA A 107 1.82 8.03 6.67
CA ALA A 107 3.11 8.11 5.98
C ALA A 107 3.12 7.25 4.70
N MET A 108 2.62 6.02 4.78
CA MET A 108 2.53 5.11 3.64
C MET A 108 1.57 5.63 2.57
N CYS A 109 0.39 6.08 2.96
CA CYS A 109 -0.60 6.63 2.03
C CYS A 109 -0.08 7.89 1.33
N GLN A 110 0.59 8.77 2.06
CA GLN A 110 1.20 9.97 1.47
C GLN A 110 2.32 9.62 0.50
N SER A 111 3.18 8.66 0.86
CA SER A 111 4.25 8.19 -0.01
C SER A 111 3.72 7.56 -1.30
N ILE A 112 2.64 6.79 -1.23
CA ILE A 112 1.98 6.20 -2.39
C ILE A 112 1.39 7.28 -3.29
N VAL A 113 0.72 8.28 -2.73
CA VAL A 113 0.14 9.40 -3.50
C VAL A 113 1.24 10.20 -4.20
N ASN A 114 2.32 10.52 -3.51
CA ASN A 114 3.45 11.24 -4.09
C ASN A 114 4.10 10.43 -5.22
N ALA A 115 4.36 9.15 -5.00
CA ALA A 115 4.91 8.24 -6.00
C ALA A 115 4.00 8.11 -7.24
N HIS A 116 2.69 8.01 -7.04
CA HIS A 116 1.72 7.98 -8.13
C HIS A 116 1.73 9.30 -8.94
N ASN A 117 1.84 10.46 -8.29
CA ASN A 117 1.96 11.75 -8.96
C ASN A 117 3.25 11.84 -9.79
N MET A 118 4.37 11.35 -9.26
CA MET A 118 5.64 11.28 -10.01
C MET A 118 5.53 10.32 -11.20
N TRP A 119 4.90 9.16 -11.01
CA TRP A 119 4.60 8.22 -12.08
C TRP A 119 3.77 8.87 -13.19
N ARG A 120 2.70 9.58 -12.84
CA ARG A 120 1.80 10.25 -13.80
C ARG A 120 2.54 11.23 -14.71
N GLN A 121 3.53 11.93 -14.18
CA GLN A 121 4.36 12.87 -14.96
C GLN A 121 5.28 12.19 -15.98
N GLN A 122 5.65 10.93 -15.75
CA GLN A 122 6.62 10.19 -16.55
C GLN A 122 5.99 9.07 -17.38
N ALA A 123 4.74 8.72 -17.08
CA ALA A 123 4.04 7.68 -17.79
C ALA A 123 3.73 8.11 -19.24
N VAL A 124 3.76 7.15 -20.14
CA VAL A 124 3.50 7.32 -21.56
C VAL A 124 2.64 6.18 -22.09
N LEU A 125 1.90 6.44 -23.14
CA LEU A 125 1.13 5.41 -23.87
C LEU A 125 1.88 5.07 -25.15
N LYS A 126 2.33 3.84 -25.30
CA LYS A 126 3.15 3.38 -26.44
C LYS A 126 2.45 2.29 -27.22
N ASP A 127 2.99 2.02 -28.41
CA ASP A 127 2.59 0.92 -29.30
C ASP A 127 1.12 0.96 -29.75
N VAL A 128 0.53 2.15 -29.75
CA VAL A 128 -0.81 2.34 -30.31
C VAL A 128 -0.72 2.35 -31.83
N LYS A 129 -1.46 1.45 -32.47
CA LYS A 129 -1.54 1.35 -33.92
C LYS A 129 -2.62 2.26 -34.45
N ILE A 130 -2.33 2.92 -35.58
CA ILE A 130 -3.21 3.88 -36.21
C ILE A 130 -3.66 3.32 -37.57
N SER A 131 -4.98 3.27 -37.76
CA SER A 131 -5.59 2.93 -39.06
C SER A 131 -6.60 4.00 -39.40
N ALA A 132 -6.33 4.79 -40.43
CA ALA A 132 -7.05 6.00 -40.74
C ALA A 132 -7.16 6.91 -39.51
N ILE A 133 -8.36 7.09 -38.98
CA ILE A 133 -8.59 7.92 -37.76
C ILE A 133 -8.50 7.12 -36.46
N THR A 134 -8.43 5.79 -36.54
CA THR A 134 -8.68 4.90 -35.39
C THR A 134 -7.39 4.51 -34.71
N ALA A 135 -7.37 4.65 -33.39
CA ALA A 135 -6.33 4.20 -32.47
C ALA A 135 -6.68 2.83 -31.88
N ASN A 136 -5.76 1.87 -31.95
CA ASN A 136 -5.96 0.52 -31.41
C ASN A 136 -4.73 0.01 -30.64
N GLY A 137 -4.95 -0.81 -29.63
CA GLY A 137 -3.85 -1.48 -28.89
C GLY A 137 -3.12 -0.55 -27.95
N GLY A 138 -1.80 -0.65 -27.95
CA GLY A 138 -0.95 0.11 -27.03
C GLY A 138 -0.93 -0.43 -25.60
N SER A 139 -0.11 0.17 -24.77
CA SER A 139 -0.05 -0.04 -23.31
C SER A 139 0.52 1.18 -22.63
N ILE A 140 0.15 1.40 -21.38
CA ILE A 140 0.78 2.43 -20.56
C ILE A 140 2.12 1.90 -20.07
N GLN A 141 3.15 2.72 -20.18
CA GLN A 141 4.48 2.45 -19.65
C GLN A 141 4.90 3.62 -18.77
N GLY A 142 5.28 3.32 -17.56
CA GLY A 142 5.76 4.30 -16.59
C GLY A 142 6.85 3.72 -15.70
N PRO A 143 7.50 4.55 -14.89
CA PRO A 143 8.48 4.07 -13.92
C PRO A 143 7.86 3.11 -12.91
N SER A 144 8.70 2.25 -12.32
CA SER A 144 8.28 1.40 -11.21
C SER A 144 7.84 2.25 -10.01
N LEU A 145 6.71 1.90 -9.39
CA LEU A 145 6.22 2.58 -8.20
C LEU A 145 7.05 2.25 -6.95
N SER A 146 7.62 1.04 -6.86
CA SER A 146 8.35 0.61 -5.67
C SER A 146 9.50 1.55 -5.28
N PRO A 147 10.46 1.90 -6.15
CA PRO A 147 11.51 2.85 -5.79
C PRO A 147 10.96 4.25 -5.50
N LEU A 148 9.91 4.68 -6.20
CA LEU A 148 9.28 5.97 -5.96
C LEU A 148 8.63 6.03 -4.58
N ILE A 149 7.89 5.00 -4.18
CA ILE A 149 7.28 4.90 -2.85
C ILE A 149 8.39 4.88 -1.78
N LYS A 150 9.40 4.02 -1.95
CA LYS A 150 10.49 3.87 -0.99
C LYS A 150 11.26 5.18 -0.77
N SER A 151 11.46 5.97 -1.81
CA SER A 151 12.14 7.28 -1.71
C SER A 151 11.33 8.33 -0.94
N GLN A 152 10.03 8.17 -0.84
CA GLN A 152 9.12 9.11 -0.18
C GLN A 152 8.80 8.74 1.28
N ILE A 153 9.15 7.53 1.72
CA ILE A 153 8.88 7.10 3.09
C ILE A 153 9.85 7.81 4.04
N PRO A 154 9.35 8.50 5.08
CA PRO A 154 10.22 9.15 6.05
C PRO A 154 11.17 8.15 6.72
N GLY A 155 12.44 8.50 6.85
CA GLY A 155 13.46 7.63 7.46
C GLY A 155 13.10 7.15 8.87
N THR A 156 12.33 7.93 9.62
CA THR A 156 11.82 7.57 10.96
C THR A 156 10.80 6.42 10.94
N ALA A 157 10.17 6.14 9.79
CA ALA A 157 9.24 5.03 9.62
C ALA A 157 9.92 3.72 9.17
N LEU A 158 11.23 3.73 8.94
CA LEU A 158 11.98 2.64 8.30
C LEU A 158 12.72 1.72 9.27
N PHE A 159 12.41 1.71 10.55
CA PHE A 159 13.10 0.84 11.50
C PHE A 159 12.37 -0.47 11.77
N GLY A 160 13.14 -1.56 11.82
CA GLY A 160 12.65 -2.87 12.22
C GLY A 160 11.50 -3.39 11.34
N THR A 161 10.45 -3.84 11.97
CA THR A 161 9.27 -4.43 11.31
C THR A 161 8.54 -3.45 10.39
N ALA A 162 8.54 -2.15 10.70
CA ALA A 162 7.92 -1.14 9.86
C ALA A 162 8.59 -1.04 8.50
N ALA A 163 9.91 -1.20 8.42
CA ALA A 163 10.66 -1.19 7.17
C ALA A 163 10.28 -2.38 6.27
N THR A 164 10.17 -3.57 6.84
CA THR A 164 9.79 -4.78 6.07
C THR A 164 8.35 -4.70 5.56
N ILE A 165 7.44 -4.13 6.36
CA ILE A 165 6.06 -3.86 5.96
C ILE A 165 6.03 -2.83 4.82
N ALA A 166 6.73 -1.71 4.98
CA ALA A 166 6.80 -0.67 3.97
C ALA A 166 7.36 -1.18 2.63
N GLN A 167 8.38 -2.02 2.68
CA GLN A 167 8.94 -2.68 1.51
C GLN A 167 7.92 -3.60 0.84
N ALA A 168 7.23 -4.44 1.61
CA ALA A 168 6.20 -5.35 1.08
C ALA A 168 5.04 -4.58 0.42
N VAL A 169 4.61 -3.46 1.01
CA VAL A 169 3.61 -2.57 0.43
C VAL A 169 4.09 -1.99 -0.90
N ALA A 170 5.30 -1.42 -0.92
CA ALA A 170 5.85 -0.81 -2.13
C ALA A 170 5.99 -1.83 -3.27
N ASP A 171 6.59 -3.00 -2.99
CA ASP A 171 6.82 -4.05 -4.00
C ASP A 171 5.51 -4.73 -4.43
N GLY A 172 4.57 -4.88 -3.52
CA GLY A 172 3.25 -5.45 -3.82
C GLY A 172 2.39 -4.54 -4.69
N LEU A 173 2.33 -3.26 -4.37
CA LEU A 173 1.61 -2.27 -5.18
C LEU A 173 2.24 -2.10 -6.56
N ASP A 174 3.57 -2.06 -6.64
CA ASP A 174 4.28 -1.95 -7.91
C ASP A 174 3.95 -3.11 -8.86
N GLY A 175 3.97 -4.34 -8.37
CA GLY A 175 3.62 -5.51 -9.18
C GLY A 175 2.18 -5.45 -9.74
N CYS A 176 1.22 -5.05 -8.93
CA CYS A 176 -0.16 -4.85 -9.34
C CYS A 176 -0.30 -3.70 -10.35
N TRP A 177 0.41 -2.61 -10.11
CA TRP A 177 0.40 -1.43 -10.97
C TRP A 177 1.00 -1.70 -12.34
N GLN A 178 2.15 -2.38 -12.42
CA GLN A 178 2.75 -2.79 -13.69
C GLN A 178 1.85 -3.74 -14.48
N SER A 179 1.19 -4.66 -13.78
CA SER A 179 0.21 -5.57 -14.41
C SER A 179 -0.99 -4.79 -14.98
N TRP A 180 -1.47 -3.78 -14.27
CA TRP A 180 -2.51 -2.89 -14.76
C TRP A 180 -2.02 -2.12 -15.99
N GLN A 181 -0.88 -1.43 -15.93
CA GLN A 181 -0.31 -0.66 -17.04
C GLN A 181 -0.19 -1.48 -18.32
N SER A 182 0.35 -2.70 -18.20
CA SER A 182 0.53 -3.61 -19.33
C SER A 182 -0.79 -4.16 -19.88
N SER A 183 -1.87 -4.13 -19.10
CA SER A 183 -3.20 -4.58 -19.53
C SER A 183 -4.01 -3.51 -20.25
N VAL A 184 -3.64 -2.23 -20.13
CA VAL A 184 -4.37 -1.12 -20.77
C VAL A 184 -4.30 -1.21 -22.27
N ARG A 185 -5.45 -1.02 -22.94
CA ARG A 185 -5.57 -1.02 -24.40
C ARG A 185 -6.50 0.08 -24.87
N VAL A 186 -6.18 0.63 -26.01
CA VAL A 186 -7.07 1.55 -26.76
C VAL A 186 -8.00 0.70 -27.63
N PRO A 187 -9.33 0.79 -27.46
CA PRO A 187 -10.28 -0.12 -28.09
C PRO A 187 -10.86 0.40 -29.42
N GLY A 188 -10.08 1.03 -30.26
CA GLY A 188 -10.60 1.54 -31.54
C GLY A 188 -11.20 2.94 -31.43
N LEU A 189 -10.50 3.88 -30.81
CA LEU A 189 -10.98 5.26 -30.63
C LEU A 189 -10.60 6.17 -31.79
N PRO A 190 -11.47 7.11 -32.20
CA PRO A 190 -11.23 8.04 -33.31
C PRO A 190 -10.35 9.22 -32.86
N TRP A 191 -9.12 8.93 -32.51
CA TRP A 191 -8.21 9.90 -31.88
C TRP A 191 -7.59 10.91 -32.85
N TRP A 192 -7.50 10.57 -34.14
CA TRP A 192 -6.90 11.44 -35.14
C TRP A 192 -7.84 11.67 -36.34
N PRO A 193 -8.87 12.48 -36.17
CA PRO A 193 -9.86 12.70 -37.25
C PRO A 193 -9.24 13.30 -38.52
N SER A 194 -8.16 14.08 -38.40
CA SER A 194 -7.44 14.63 -39.56
C SER A 194 -6.72 13.57 -40.39
N PHE A 195 -6.53 12.36 -39.89
CA PHE A 195 -5.80 11.29 -40.60
C PHE A 195 -6.65 10.57 -41.64
N VAL A 196 -7.93 10.89 -41.75
CA VAL A 196 -8.79 10.38 -42.84
C VAL A 196 -8.36 10.91 -44.18
N ALA A 197 -7.80 12.13 -44.23
CA ALA A 197 -7.49 12.84 -45.48
C ALA A 197 -6.24 13.72 -45.30
N VAL A 198 -5.07 13.12 -45.37
CA VAL A 198 -3.80 13.81 -45.25
C VAL A 198 -3.27 14.21 -46.64
N PRO A 199 -2.98 15.51 -46.87
CA PRO A 199 -2.40 15.97 -48.13
C PRO A 199 -0.89 15.76 -48.09
N GLY A 200 -0.41 14.59 -48.48
CA GLY A 200 1.03 14.29 -48.52
C GLY A 200 1.34 12.83 -48.21
N PRO A 201 2.58 12.40 -48.40
CA PRO A 201 2.98 11.01 -48.25
C PRO A 201 3.10 10.56 -46.80
N LEU A 202 3.12 11.51 -45.86
CA LEU A 202 3.32 11.26 -44.42
C LEU A 202 2.50 12.25 -43.61
N ALA A 203 1.72 11.75 -42.66
CA ALA A 203 1.08 12.58 -41.64
C ALA A 203 2.11 13.06 -40.63
N PRO A 204 2.17 14.36 -40.33
CA PRO A 204 3.06 14.88 -39.29
C PRO A 204 2.60 14.41 -37.91
N PRO A 205 3.49 14.43 -36.86
CA PRO A 205 3.11 14.17 -35.50
C PRO A 205 1.93 15.05 -35.06
N THR A 206 0.81 14.41 -34.78
CA THR A 206 -0.44 15.10 -34.43
C THR A 206 -0.95 14.58 -33.08
N PRO A 207 -1.36 15.45 -32.15
CA PRO A 207 -1.90 15.02 -30.87
C PRO A 207 -3.29 14.39 -31.06
N ASN A 208 -3.62 13.45 -30.20
CA ASN A 208 -4.96 12.85 -30.16
C ASN A 208 -6.02 13.86 -29.70
N VAL A 209 -7.25 13.62 -30.09
CA VAL A 209 -8.40 14.28 -29.46
C VAL A 209 -8.48 13.82 -28.00
N PRO A 210 -8.62 14.74 -27.04
CA PRO A 210 -8.77 14.39 -25.64
C PRO A 210 -9.89 13.37 -25.42
N SER A 211 -9.59 12.32 -24.69
CA SER A 211 -10.55 11.24 -24.42
C SER A 211 -10.46 10.82 -22.95
N PRO A 212 -11.58 10.52 -22.28
CA PRO A 212 -11.52 10.08 -20.89
C PRO A 212 -10.71 8.78 -20.77
N LEU A 213 -9.92 8.65 -19.70
CA LEU A 213 -9.16 7.42 -19.45
C LEU A 213 -10.09 6.20 -19.38
N SER A 214 -11.32 6.39 -18.90
CA SER A 214 -12.35 5.35 -18.83
C SER A 214 -12.80 4.82 -20.22
N ALA A 215 -12.44 5.49 -21.31
CA ALA A 215 -12.68 4.99 -22.66
C ALA A 215 -11.69 3.88 -23.07
N LEU A 216 -10.59 3.72 -22.36
CA LEU A 216 -9.64 2.63 -22.53
C LEU A 216 -10.14 1.37 -21.82
N THR A 217 -9.65 0.22 -22.24
CA THR A 217 -9.95 -1.06 -21.59
C THR A 217 -8.74 -1.54 -20.81
N TRP A 218 -8.96 -2.16 -19.66
CA TRP A 218 -7.92 -2.78 -18.82
C TRP A 218 -8.48 -3.89 -17.94
N ASN A 219 -7.59 -4.67 -17.37
CA ASN A 219 -7.95 -5.67 -16.37
C ASN A 219 -8.08 -5.02 -14.98
N ALA A 220 -9.29 -4.69 -14.56
CA ALA A 220 -9.55 -4.07 -13.27
C ALA A 220 -9.19 -4.97 -12.06
N ALA A 221 -9.20 -6.30 -12.25
CA ALA A 221 -8.88 -7.23 -11.17
C ALA A 221 -7.45 -7.05 -10.65
N THR A 222 -6.51 -6.63 -11.50
CA THR A 222 -5.09 -6.47 -11.12
C THR A 222 -4.86 -5.41 -10.04
N ILE A 223 -5.75 -4.43 -9.94
CA ILE A 223 -5.71 -3.33 -8.96
C ILE A 223 -6.87 -3.40 -7.96
N SER A 224 -7.51 -4.55 -7.82
CA SER A 224 -8.51 -4.76 -6.77
C SER A 224 -7.85 -4.82 -5.39
N ALA A 225 -8.59 -4.41 -4.34
CA ALA A 225 -8.08 -4.42 -2.98
C ALA A 225 -7.59 -5.81 -2.53
N ASP A 226 -8.29 -6.86 -2.93
CA ASP A 226 -7.95 -8.23 -2.57
C ASP A 226 -6.65 -8.69 -3.23
N VAL A 227 -6.50 -8.46 -4.54
CA VAL A 227 -5.28 -8.83 -5.28
C VAL A 227 -4.08 -8.05 -4.75
N MET A 228 -4.22 -6.75 -4.53
CA MET A 228 -3.16 -5.93 -3.92
C MET A 228 -2.79 -6.45 -2.52
N THR A 229 -3.77 -6.78 -1.68
CA THR A 229 -3.53 -7.34 -0.35
C THR A 229 -2.74 -8.66 -0.42
N GLN A 230 -3.14 -9.58 -1.28
CA GLN A 230 -2.45 -10.86 -1.44
C GLN A 230 -1.04 -10.68 -1.99
N THR A 231 -0.87 -9.76 -2.93
CA THR A 231 0.45 -9.47 -3.50
C THR A 231 1.39 -8.86 -2.45
N MET A 232 0.92 -7.93 -1.62
CA MET A 232 1.71 -7.40 -0.50
C MET A 232 2.09 -8.50 0.50
N LYS A 233 1.15 -9.40 0.84
CA LYS A 233 1.43 -10.55 1.71
C LYS A 233 2.52 -11.46 1.12
N SER A 234 2.49 -11.72 -0.17
CA SER A 234 3.50 -12.54 -0.84
C SER A 234 4.89 -11.89 -0.89
N LYS A 235 4.97 -10.56 -0.79
CA LYS A 235 6.23 -9.81 -0.74
C LYS A 235 6.78 -9.64 0.66
N GLN A 236 6.01 -9.96 1.69
CA GLN A 236 6.45 -9.88 3.07
C GLN A 236 7.43 -11.02 3.40
N ILE A 237 8.68 -10.66 3.69
CA ILE A 237 9.74 -11.64 4.01
C ILE A 237 9.57 -12.19 5.43
N THR A 238 9.29 -11.29 6.39
CA THR A 238 9.14 -11.67 7.80
C THR A 238 7.70 -11.37 8.22
N PRO A 239 6.93 -12.38 8.65
CA PRO A 239 5.59 -12.16 9.17
C PRO A 239 5.60 -11.21 10.36
N ALA A 240 4.65 -10.30 10.39
CA ALA A 240 4.47 -9.37 11.51
C ALA A 240 3.01 -9.42 11.97
N PRO A 241 2.75 -9.27 13.28
CA PRO A 241 1.39 -9.18 13.78
C PRO A 241 0.63 -8.06 13.08
N PHE A 242 -0.63 -8.31 12.74
CA PHE A 242 -1.54 -7.35 12.10
C PHE A 242 -1.10 -6.78 10.74
N SER A 243 -0.03 -7.33 10.14
CA SER A 243 0.41 -6.87 8.81
C SER A 243 -0.63 -7.16 7.73
N GLY A 244 -1.38 -8.25 7.84
CA GLY A 244 -2.44 -8.60 6.91
C GLY A 244 -3.57 -7.59 6.88
N GLU A 245 -3.98 -7.11 8.04
CA GLU A 245 -5.01 -6.08 8.22
C GLU A 245 -4.52 -4.72 7.73
N LEU A 246 -3.27 -4.41 7.98
CA LEU A 246 -2.63 -3.20 7.50
C LEU A 246 -2.57 -3.19 5.96
N PHE A 247 -2.15 -4.29 5.34
CA PHE A 247 -2.14 -4.42 3.88
C PHE A 247 -3.55 -4.28 3.29
N ALA A 248 -4.55 -4.96 3.87
CA ALA A 248 -5.93 -4.83 3.45
C ALA A 248 -6.46 -3.39 3.57
N SER A 249 -6.05 -2.68 4.61
CA SER A 249 -6.43 -1.28 4.84
C SER A 249 -5.83 -0.35 3.79
N ILE A 250 -4.54 -0.48 3.52
CA ILE A 250 -3.83 0.33 2.51
C ILE A 250 -4.37 0.00 1.11
N ALA A 251 -4.54 -1.28 0.78
CA ALA A 251 -5.09 -1.72 -0.50
C ALA A 251 -6.50 -1.17 -0.74
N THR A 252 -7.37 -1.25 0.26
CA THR A 252 -8.73 -0.68 0.18
C THR A 252 -8.70 0.84 -0.01
N GLY A 253 -7.82 1.53 0.73
CA GLY A 253 -7.65 2.98 0.60
C GLY A 253 -7.15 3.39 -0.79
N PHE A 254 -6.23 2.63 -1.36
CA PHE A 254 -5.71 2.88 -2.70
C PHE A 254 -6.74 2.57 -3.79
N ALA A 255 -7.40 1.40 -3.72
CA ALA A 255 -8.44 1.03 -4.68
C ALA A 255 -9.55 2.10 -4.73
N ARG A 256 -10.01 2.56 -3.57
CA ARG A 256 -11.02 3.62 -3.51
C ARG A 256 -10.54 4.96 -4.07
N ALA A 257 -9.28 5.30 -3.89
CA ALA A 257 -8.70 6.48 -4.51
C ALA A 257 -8.66 6.35 -6.04
N LEU A 258 -8.33 5.17 -6.56
CA LEU A 258 -8.33 4.89 -8.00
C LEU A 258 -9.74 4.95 -8.61
N GLU A 259 -10.76 4.43 -7.93
CA GLU A 259 -12.17 4.54 -8.37
C GLU A 259 -12.60 5.99 -8.64
N LEU A 260 -12.08 6.94 -7.85
CA LEU A 260 -12.34 8.36 -8.04
C LEU A 260 -11.42 9.01 -9.08
N TRP A 261 -10.21 8.49 -9.20
CA TRP A 261 -9.18 9.03 -10.08
C TRP A 261 -9.42 8.67 -11.55
N PHE A 262 -9.74 7.43 -11.88
CA PHE A 262 -9.93 7.00 -13.27
C PHE A 262 -10.96 7.82 -14.06
N PRO A 263 -12.15 8.11 -13.53
CA PRO A 263 -13.13 8.92 -14.25
C PRO A 263 -12.71 10.39 -14.44
N SER A 264 -11.83 10.89 -13.57
CA SER A 264 -11.37 12.28 -13.61
C SER A 264 -10.25 12.54 -14.60
N GLN A 265 -9.61 11.49 -15.14
CA GLN A 265 -8.45 11.64 -16.01
C GLN A 265 -8.84 11.65 -17.49
N GLN A 266 -8.12 12.46 -18.25
CA GLN A 266 -8.20 12.48 -19.72
C GLN A 266 -6.84 12.08 -20.31
N VAL A 267 -6.91 11.33 -21.42
CA VAL A 267 -5.76 10.97 -22.24
C VAL A 267 -5.58 12.05 -23.30
N THR A 268 -4.47 12.74 -23.23
CA THR A 268 -4.10 13.86 -24.11
C THR A 268 -2.63 13.72 -24.55
N ASN A 269 -2.21 14.54 -25.52
CA ASN A 269 -0.81 14.63 -25.93
C ASN A 269 -0.18 13.32 -26.45
N VAL A 270 -1.00 12.37 -26.89
CA VAL A 270 -0.52 11.16 -27.58
C VAL A 270 -0.30 11.50 -29.05
N LEU A 271 0.96 11.62 -29.45
CA LEU A 271 1.32 12.01 -30.81
C LEU A 271 1.28 10.81 -31.74
N GLY A 272 0.40 10.85 -32.73
CA GLY A 272 0.34 9.87 -33.82
C GLY A 272 0.96 10.40 -35.10
N LYS A 273 1.61 9.52 -35.88
CA LYS A 273 2.06 9.76 -37.26
C LYS A 273 1.90 8.49 -38.09
N GLY A 274 1.95 8.63 -39.41
CA GLY A 274 1.96 7.44 -40.25
C GLY A 274 2.03 7.76 -41.73
N PRO A 275 2.35 6.77 -42.56
CA PRO A 275 2.40 6.92 -44.02
C PRO A 275 1.01 7.02 -44.64
N VAL A 276 0.96 7.70 -45.77
CA VAL A 276 -0.20 7.81 -46.64
C VAL A 276 0.11 7.12 -47.98
N PRO A 277 -0.15 5.82 -48.07
CA PRO A 277 0.30 5.01 -49.21
C PRO A 277 -0.40 5.36 -50.56
N THR A 278 -1.55 6.03 -50.48
CA THR A 278 -2.32 6.44 -51.68
C THR A 278 -1.89 7.78 -52.28
N PHE A 279 -0.90 8.45 -51.65
CA PHE A 279 -0.38 9.71 -52.17
C PHE A 279 0.42 9.51 -53.45
N ALA A 280 0.02 10.19 -54.52
CA ALA A 280 0.69 10.16 -55.83
C ALA A 280 0.86 11.57 -56.42
N PRO A 281 2.04 12.16 -56.36
CA PRO A 281 2.29 13.44 -57.06
C PRO A 281 2.21 13.28 -58.59
N PRO A 282 1.81 14.33 -59.35
CA PRO A 282 1.44 15.69 -58.96
C PRO A 282 -0.02 15.85 -58.57
N TYR A 283 -0.81 14.82 -58.75
CA TYR A 283 -2.24 14.81 -58.36
C TYR A 283 -2.27 14.37 -56.91
N VAL A 284 -2.45 15.30 -56.01
CA VAL A 284 -2.49 15.03 -54.57
C VAL A 284 -3.79 14.35 -54.19
N PRO A 285 -3.90 13.02 -54.25
CA PRO A 285 -4.99 12.37 -53.56
C PRO A 285 -4.74 12.56 -52.08
N VAL A 286 -5.76 13.01 -51.42
CA VAL A 286 -5.82 13.07 -49.97
C VAL A 286 -6.17 11.66 -49.51
N GLY A 287 -5.27 11.03 -48.81
CA GLY A 287 -5.44 9.64 -48.41
C GLY A 287 -5.44 9.46 -46.90
N PRO A 288 -6.00 8.33 -46.42
CA PRO A 288 -5.96 7.98 -45.03
C PRO A 288 -4.54 7.55 -44.62
N VAL A 289 -4.22 7.76 -43.36
CA VAL A 289 -3.04 7.16 -42.75
C VAL A 289 -3.26 5.65 -42.61
N VAL A 290 -2.25 4.85 -43.00
CA VAL A 290 -2.30 3.39 -42.94
C VAL A 290 -1.05 2.90 -42.21
N ALA A 291 -1.23 1.98 -41.23
CA ALA A 291 -0.13 1.45 -40.40
C ALA A 291 0.69 2.55 -39.70
N GLY A 292 0.00 3.54 -39.15
CA GLY A 292 0.63 4.58 -38.34
C GLY A 292 0.92 4.08 -36.92
N ASP A 293 1.80 4.80 -36.27
CA ASP A 293 2.24 4.51 -34.89
C ASP A 293 2.29 5.78 -34.06
N THR A 294 2.29 5.60 -32.75
CA THR A 294 2.62 6.67 -31.80
C THR A 294 4.13 6.97 -31.82
N VAL A 295 4.43 8.25 -31.70
CA VAL A 295 5.82 8.72 -31.54
C VAL A 295 6.09 9.16 -30.11
N ALA A 296 7.29 9.68 -29.87
CA ALA A 296 7.65 10.24 -28.58
C ALA A 296 6.56 11.19 -28.10
N GLN A 297 6.07 10.93 -26.89
CA GLN A 297 4.95 11.66 -26.34
C GLN A 297 5.40 12.91 -25.59
N LEU A 298 4.55 13.89 -25.59
CA LEU A 298 4.71 15.03 -24.71
C LEU A 298 4.48 14.60 -23.24
N PRO A 299 5.13 15.25 -22.28
CA PRO A 299 4.88 14.96 -20.87
C PRO A 299 3.41 15.20 -20.50
N ASN A 300 2.96 14.55 -19.43
CA ASN A 300 1.58 14.66 -18.94
C ASN A 300 0.52 14.18 -19.96
N PHE A 301 0.65 12.95 -20.43
CA PHE A 301 -0.38 12.35 -21.29
C PHE A 301 -1.70 12.08 -20.55
N LEU A 302 -1.67 12.06 -19.21
CA LEU A 302 -2.84 12.04 -18.33
C LEU A 302 -3.01 13.39 -17.65
N SER A 303 -4.15 14.01 -17.87
CA SER A 303 -4.49 15.33 -17.32
C SER A 303 -5.79 15.29 -16.53
#